data_ae31275435efa03639f2c6bd8c0a7491
#
_entry.id   ae31275435efa03639f2c6bd8c0a7491
#
_cell.length_a   1.000
_cell.length_b   1.000
_cell.length_c   1.000
_cell.angle_alpha   90.00
_cell.angle_beta   90.00
_cell.angle_gamma   90.00
#
_symmetry.space_group_name_H-M   'P 1'
#
loop_
_entity.id
_entity.type
_entity.pdbx_description
1 polymer ?
#
loop_
_entity_poly.entity_id
_entity_poly.type
_entity_poly.pdbx_seq_one_letter_code
_entity_poly.pdbx_strand_id
1 'polypeptide(L)'
;MQDVHRIIEECGDYTFVVHNHYTGDVDTVRVDPDKIALFEDKSSLEGLPDACRFLRFDTETGKAWCTVHLTRPDICREYCCWRLLILDSEGKRAGRVMYQTTFLPDNDSLSQLWERVQPTLEGLSGTEWDDKVIGILTASGYRVRR
;
A
#
# COMPACT_ATOMS: atom_id res chain seq x y z
N MET A 1 -13.48 -0.45 1.97
CA MET A 1 -13.26 0.89 1.36
C MET A 1 -14.14 1.06 0.12
N GLN A 2 -15.45 0.90 0.34
CA GLN A 2 -16.41 1.19 -0.72
C GLN A 2 -16.25 2.63 -1.16
N ASP A 3 -16.11 2.82 -2.46
CA ASP A 3 -16.27 4.11 -3.12
C ASP A 3 -15.20 5.18 -2.82
N VAL A 4 -13.99 4.81 -2.40
CA VAL A 4 -12.89 5.78 -2.43
C VAL A 4 -12.79 6.38 -3.83
N HIS A 5 -12.90 5.53 -4.86
CA HIS A 5 -12.97 5.94 -6.26
C HIS A 5 -14.20 5.34 -6.93
N ARG A 6 -15.24 6.14 -7.06
CA ARG A 6 -16.45 5.77 -7.77
C ARG A 6 -16.31 6.12 -9.25
N ILE A 7 -16.54 5.16 -10.13
CA ILE A 7 -16.63 5.42 -11.57
C ILE A 7 -17.90 6.20 -11.85
N ILE A 8 -17.78 7.41 -12.38
CA ILE A 8 -18.91 8.27 -12.75
C ILE A 8 -19.14 8.33 -14.26
N GLU A 9 -18.14 7.99 -15.06
CA GLU A 9 -18.23 7.97 -16.52
C GLU A 9 -17.28 6.92 -17.11
N GLU A 10 -17.75 6.19 -18.11
CA GLU A 10 -16.93 5.33 -18.95
C GLU A 10 -16.75 5.99 -20.32
N CYS A 11 -15.50 6.40 -20.61
CA CYS A 11 -15.20 7.17 -21.82
C CYS A 11 -14.87 6.28 -23.04
N GLY A 12 -14.91 4.94 -22.90
CA GLY A 12 -14.41 4.01 -23.90
C GLY A 12 -12.89 3.86 -23.86
N ASP A 13 -12.37 2.86 -24.61
CA ASP A 13 -10.92 2.55 -24.66
C ASP A 13 -10.28 2.40 -23.27
N TYR A 14 -10.99 1.72 -22.36
CA TYR A 14 -10.53 1.48 -20.98
C TYR A 14 -10.20 2.75 -20.18
N THR A 15 -10.86 3.85 -20.52
CA THR A 15 -10.72 5.13 -19.85
C THR A 15 -11.95 5.43 -19.01
N PHE A 16 -11.74 5.86 -17.77
CA PHE A 16 -12.81 6.09 -16.80
C PHE A 16 -12.60 7.43 -16.10
N VAL A 17 -13.69 8.12 -15.83
CA VAL A 17 -13.70 9.27 -14.90
C VAL A 17 -14.12 8.76 -13.54
N VAL A 18 -13.31 9.05 -12.54
CA VAL A 18 -13.52 8.62 -11.16
C VAL A 18 -13.66 9.80 -10.21
N HIS A 19 -14.53 9.65 -9.24
CA HIS A 19 -14.76 10.64 -8.19
C HIS A 19 -14.33 10.05 -6.86
N ASN A 20 -13.48 10.79 -6.13
CA ASN A 20 -13.08 10.43 -4.78
C ASN A 20 -14.13 10.91 -3.79
N HIS A 21 -14.72 9.99 -3.07
CA HIS A 21 -15.77 10.30 -2.11
C HIS A 21 -15.29 11.18 -0.94
N TYR A 22 -14.04 11.04 -0.53
CA TYR A 22 -13.51 11.76 0.64
C TYR A 22 -12.95 13.14 0.31
N THR A 23 -12.30 13.29 -0.82
CA THR A 23 -11.67 14.57 -1.22
C THR A 23 -12.54 15.39 -2.15
N GLY A 24 -13.49 14.75 -2.84
CA GLY A 24 -14.29 15.39 -3.89
C GLY A 24 -13.57 15.53 -5.24
N ASP A 25 -12.33 15.04 -5.33
CA ASP A 25 -11.55 15.13 -6.56
C ASP A 25 -12.14 14.27 -7.67
N VAL A 26 -11.98 14.75 -8.90
CA VAL A 26 -12.37 14.04 -10.12
C VAL A 26 -11.13 13.83 -10.97
N ASP A 27 -10.82 12.58 -11.26
CA ASP A 27 -9.66 12.19 -12.03
C ASP A 27 -10.07 11.34 -13.24
N THR A 28 -9.27 11.39 -14.29
CA THR A 28 -9.40 10.49 -15.44
C THR A 28 -8.29 9.45 -15.37
N VAL A 29 -8.68 8.18 -15.38
CA VAL A 29 -7.74 7.04 -15.31
C VAL A 29 -7.93 6.15 -16.54
N ARG A 30 -6.87 5.46 -16.93
CA ARG A 30 -6.88 4.50 -18.02
C ARG A 30 -6.21 3.22 -17.58
N VAL A 31 -6.79 2.08 -17.95
CA VAL A 31 -6.18 0.78 -17.70
C VAL A 31 -4.83 0.70 -18.41
N ASP A 32 -3.80 0.28 -17.69
CA ASP A 32 -2.44 0.13 -18.24
C ASP A 32 -2.49 -0.87 -19.41
N PRO A 33 -1.82 -0.60 -20.54
CA PRO A 33 -1.91 -1.45 -21.73
C PRO A 33 -1.55 -2.91 -21.50
N ASP A 34 -0.63 -3.19 -20.59
CA ASP A 34 -0.19 -4.54 -20.23
C ASP A 34 -1.10 -5.25 -19.20
N LYS A 35 -2.12 -4.56 -18.69
CA LYS A 35 -3.04 -5.06 -17.67
C LYS A 35 -4.49 -5.19 -18.13
N ILE A 36 -4.78 -5.01 -19.41
CA ILE A 36 -6.15 -5.07 -19.95
C ILE A 36 -6.78 -6.43 -19.70
N ALA A 37 -6.07 -7.51 -20.01
CA ALA A 37 -6.58 -8.87 -19.79
C ALA A 37 -6.83 -9.15 -18.30
N LEU A 38 -5.94 -8.68 -17.42
CA LEU A 38 -6.10 -8.79 -15.98
C LEU A 38 -7.30 -7.98 -15.48
N PHE A 39 -7.51 -6.78 -16.03
CA PHE A 39 -8.64 -5.91 -15.68
C PHE A 39 -9.97 -6.55 -16.06
N GLU A 40 -10.07 -7.21 -17.20
CA GLU A 40 -11.29 -7.89 -17.66
C GLU A 40 -11.66 -9.12 -16.82
N ASP A 41 -10.68 -9.74 -16.18
CA ASP A 41 -10.92 -10.86 -15.26
C ASP A 41 -11.33 -10.34 -13.88
N LYS A 42 -12.63 -10.31 -13.63
CA LYS A 42 -13.21 -9.84 -12.37
C LYS A 42 -13.35 -10.94 -11.31
N SER A 43 -12.93 -12.16 -11.60
CA SER A 43 -13.09 -13.30 -10.69
C SER A 43 -12.41 -13.09 -9.34
N SER A 44 -11.26 -12.42 -9.32
CA SER A 44 -10.52 -12.12 -8.10
C SER A 44 -11.22 -11.12 -7.16
N LEU A 45 -12.22 -10.40 -7.66
CA LEU A 45 -13.03 -9.46 -6.85
C LEU A 45 -14.29 -10.11 -6.27
N GLU A 46 -14.61 -11.34 -6.66
CA GLU A 46 -15.71 -12.07 -6.07
C GLU A 46 -15.48 -12.25 -4.56
N GLY A 47 -16.44 -11.86 -3.76
CA GLY A 47 -16.31 -11.87 -2.31
C GLY A 47 -15.56 -10.66 -1.72
N LEU A 48 -15.13 -9.70 -2.52
CA LEU A 48 -14.47 -8.46 -2.10
C LEU A 48 -15.25 -7.22 -2.57
N PRO A 49 -16.49 -7.02 -2.10
CA PRO A 49 -17.36 -5.94 -2.59
C PRO A 49 -16.79 -4.54 -2.30
N ASP A 50 -15.94 -4.43 -1.28
CA ASP A 50 -15.36 -3.17 -0.83
C ASP A 50 -13.99 -2.87 -1.45
N ALA A 51 -13.50 -3.74 -2.32
CA ALA A 51 -12.22 -3.54 -2.98
C ALA A 51 -12.29 -2.41 -4.02
N CYS A 52 -11.15 -1.73 -4.22
CA CYS A 52 -11.03 -0.75 -5.30
C CYS A 52 -11.39 -1.39 -6.65
N ARG A 53 -12.16 -0.65 -7.46
CA ARG A 53 -12.65 -1.12 -8.78
C ARG A 53 -11.53 -1.49 -9.75
N PHE A 54 -10.33 -0.96 -9.56
CA PHE A 54 -9.17 -1.19 -10.42
C PHE A 54 -8.18 -2.20 -9.85
N LEU A 55 -8.44 -2.72 -8.65
CA LEU A 55 -7.64 -3.77 -8.04
C LEU A 55 -7.92 -5.11 -8.70
N ARG A 56 -6.89 -5.86 -9.00
CA ARG A 56 -6.99 -7.27 -9.44
C ARG A 56 -5.91 -8.09 -8.75
N PHE A 57 -6.21 -9.35 -8.55
CA PHE A 57 -5.23 -10.32 -8.05
C PHE A 57 -4.86 -11.28 -9.16
N ASP A 58 -3.56 -11.49 -9.34
CA ASP A 58 -3.06 -12.54 -10.21
C ASP A 58 -3.36 -13.91 -9.56
N THR A 59 -4.10 -14.75 -10.27
CA THR A 59 -4.52 -16.06 -9.76
C THR A 59 -3.38 -17.05 -9.60
N GLU A 60 -2.30 -16.90 -10.36
CA GLU A 60 -1.13 -17.77 -10.29
C GLU A 60 -0.19 -17.39 -9.15
N THR A 61 0.06 -16.12 -8.97
CA THR A 61 1.04 -15.60 -7.99
C THR A 61 0.41 -15.06 -6.71
N GLY A 62 -0.89 -14.79 -6.70
CA GLY A 62 -1.59 -14.13 -5.59
C GLY A 62 -1.24 -12.66 -5.40
N LYS A 63 -0.47 -12.06 -6.31
CA LYS A 63 -0.09 -10.65 -6.23
C LYS A 63 -1.26 -9.74 -6.56
N ALA A 64 -1.37 -8.66 -5.80
CA ALA A 64 -2.33 -7.59 -6.05
C ALA A 64 -1.75 -6.56 -7.02
N TRP A 65 -2.55 -6.16 -8.00
CA TRP A 65 -2.17 -5.19 -9.02
C TRP A 65 -3.15 -4.04 -9.10
N CYS A 66 -2.64 -2.82 -9.18
CA CYS A 66 -3.41 -1.66 -9.61
C CYS A 66 -3.41 -1.62 -11.14
N THR A 67 -4.55 -1.84 -11.77
CA THR A 67 -4.67 -1.90 -13.24
C THR A 67 -4.59 -0.54 -13.93
N VAL A 68 -4.69 0.55 -13.17
CA VAL A 68 -4.54 1.95 -13.65
C VAL A 68 -3.29 2.60 -13.04
N HIS A 69 -2.27 1.83 -12.73
CA HIS A 69 -1.09 2.31 -11.98
C HIS A 69 -0.42 3.53 -12.61
N LEU A 70 -0.31 3.57 -13.93
CA LEU A 70 0.34 4.68 -14.65
C LEU A 70 -0.46 5.99 -14.58
N THR A 71 -1.78 5.90 -14.53
CA THR A 71 -2.70 7.04 -14.52
C THR A 71 -3.46 7.20 -13.22
N ARG A 72 -3.06 6.47 -12.17
CA ARG A 72 -3.76 6.48 -10.89
C ARG A 72 -3.95 7.90 -10.34
N PRO A 73 -5.06 8.17 -9.63
CA PRO A 73 -5.32 9.47 -9.03
C PRO A 73 -4.19 9.94 -8.10
N ASP A 74 -4.06 11.25 -7.93
CA ASP A 74 -3.00 11.83 -7.10
C ASP A 74 -3.03 11.32 -5.66
N ILE A 75 -4.22 11.16 -5.08
CA ILE A 75 -4.34 10.56 -3.74
C ILE A 75 -3.70 9.17 -3.64
N CYS A 76 -3.80 8.37 -4.71
CA CYS A 76 -3.18 7.05 -4.76
C CYS A 76 -1.66 7.12 -4.93
N ARG A 77 -1.14 8.22 -5.48
CA ARG A 77 0.31 8.47 -5.58
C ARG A 77 0.89 8.96 -4.27
N GLU A 78 0.14 9.80 -3.56
CA GLU A 78 0.51 10.38 -2.28
C GLU A 78 0.30 9.40 -1.13
N TYR A 79 -0.67 8.50 -1.25
CA TYR A 79 -0.93 7.48 -0.24
C TYR A 79 0.18 6.43 -0.26
N CYS A 80 1.16 6.64 0.59
CA CYS A 80 2.17 5.63 0.86
C CYS A 80 1.54 4.49 1.66
N CYS A 81 1.60 3.27 1.13
CA CYS A 81 1.19 2.06 1.86
C CYS A 81 2.10 1.80 3.08
N TRP A 82 2.97 2.73 3.39
CA TRP A 82 3.87 2.70 4.53
C TRP A 82 4.23 4.14 4.93
N ARG A 83 4.39 4.35 6.20
CA ARG A 83 4.92 5.58 6.78
C ARG A 83 6.44 5.47 6.97
N LEU A 84 6.89 4.30 7.40
CA LEU A 84 8.30 3.93 7.42
C LEU A 84 8.46 2.63 6.64
N LEU A 85 9.40 2.61 5.70
CA LEU A 85 9.79 1.42 4.96
C LEU A 85 11.08 0.87 5.53
N ILE A 86 11.08 -0.41 5.89
CA ILE A 86 12.22 -1.10 6.49
C ILE A 86 12.86 -1.99 5.44
N LEU A 87 14.13 -1.75 5.17
CA LEU A 87 14.93 -2.51 4.20
C LEU A 87 16.02 -3.28 4.94
N ASP A 88 16.33 -4.46 4.45
CA ASP A 88 17.47 -5.24 4.93
C ASP A 88 18.81 -4.70 4.41
N SER A 89 19.91 -5.36 4.75
CA SER A 89 21.26 -4.98 4.31
C SER A 89 21.46 -5.05 2.79
N GLU A 90 20.65 -5.83 2.09
CA GLU A 90 20.65 -5.96 0.63
C GLU A 90 19.72 -4.96 -0.07
N GLY A 91 18.98 -4.14 0.69
CA GLY A 91 18.04 -3.18 0.17
C GLY A 91 16.66 -3.77 -0.18
N LYS A 92 16.39 -5.01 0.21
CA LYS A 92 15.06 -5.62 0.05
C LYS A 92 14.14 -5.23 1.19
N ARG A 93 12.85 -5.15 0.91
CA ARG A 93 11.85 -4.87 1.93
C ARG A 93 11.83 -5.97 3.00
N ALA A 94 12.05 -5.57 4.24
CA ALA A 94 11.99 -6.45 5.39
C ALA A 94 10.71 -6.24 6.22
N GLY A 95 10.10 -5.05 6.11
CA GLY A 95 8.86 -4.72 6.80
C GLY A 95 8.46 -3.27 6.56
N ARG A 96 7.44 -2.85 7.26
CA ARG A 96 6.91 -1.48 7.16
C ARG A 96 6.18 -1.07 8.44
N VAL A 97 6.07 0.22 8.64
CA VAL A 97 5.18 0.81 9.63
C VAL A 97 4.06 1.52 8.90
N MET A 98 2.83 1.18 9.25
CA MET A 98 1.61 1.83 8.76
C MET A 98 0.97 2.61 9.90
N TYR A 99 0.16 3.60 9.55
CA TYR A 99 -0.53 4.44 10.53
C TYR A 99 0.45 5.05 11.55
N GLN A 100 0.08 5.10 12.81
CA GLN A 100 0.94 5.69 13.85
C GLN A 100 2.03 4.74 14.33
N THR A 101 1.65 3.54 14.74
CA THR A 101 2.57 2.57 15.39
C THR A 101 2.35 1.12 14.95
N THR A 102 1.67 0.90 13.83
CA THR A 102 1.40 -0.45 13.33
C THR A 102 2.61 -0.98 12.59
N PHE A 103 3.37 -1.86 13.23
CA PHE A 103 4.56 -2.48 12.67
C PHE A 103 4.22 -3.82 12.02
N LEU A 104 4.61 -3.99 10.76
CA LEU A 104 4.34 -5.19 9.98
C LEU A 104 5.64 -5.77 9.44
N PRO A 105 6.23 -6.78 10.11
CA PRO A 105 7.42 -7.45 9.62
C PRO A 105 7.07 -8.40 8.47
N ASP A 106 7.95 -8.49 7.47
CA ASP A 106 7.81 -9.38 6.32
C ASP A 106 8.61 -10.69 6.50
N ASN A 107 9.45 -10.81 7.53
CA ASN A 107 10.24 -11.99 7.81
C ASN A 107 10.36 -12.27 9.31
N ASP A 108 10.78 -13.50 9.64
CA ASP A 108 10.86 -13.97 11.02
C ASP A 108 11.93 -13.24 11.85
N SER A 109 13.05 -12.89 11.25
CA SER A 109 14.14 -12.17 11.95
C SER A 109 13.68 -10.81 12.44
N LEU A 110 12.99 -10.05 11.59
CA LEU A 110 12.44 -8.75 11.97
C LEU A 110 11.29 -8.89 12.96
N SER A 111 10.45 -9.93 12.81
CA SER A 111 9.37 -10.24 13.75
C SER A 111 9.91 -10.49 15.15
N GLN A 112 10.96 -11.31 15.28
CA GLN A 112 11.60 -11.61 16.56
C GLN A 112 12.25 -10.36 17.19
N LEU A 113 12.91 -9.54 16.38
CA LEU A 113 13.46 -8.28 16.82
C LEU A 113 12.35 -7.36 17.36
N TRP A 114 11.24 -7.27 16.63
CA TRP A 114 10.11 -6.45 17.03
C TRP A 114 9.50 -6.88 18.38
N GLU A 115 9.31 -8.19 18.58
CA GLU A 115 8.80 -8.72 19.86
C GLU A 115 9.66 -8.29 21.06
N ARG A 116 10.98 -8.21 20.87
CA ARG A 116 11.92 -7.75 21.91
C ARG A 116 11.89 -6.25 22.13
N VAL A 117 11.65 -5.48 21.08
CA VAL A 117 11.71 -4.02 21.07
C VAL A 117 10.40 -3.39 21.51
N GLN A 118 9.27 -3.98 21.15
CA GLN A 118 7.94 -3.43 21.39
C GLN A 118 7.69 -2.98 22.83
N PRO A 119 8.06 -3.74 23.87
CA PRO A 119 7.86 -3.30 25.25
C PRO A 119 8.62 -2.04 25.61
N THR A 120 9.76 -1.75 24.96
CA THR A 120 10.56 -0.55 25.20
C THR A 120 9.96 0.72 24.59
N LEU A 121 8.93 0.57 23.76
CA LEU A 121 8.27 1.67 23.04
C LEU A 121 6.96 2.09 23.70
N GLU A 122 6.56 1.43 24.79
CA GLU A 122 5.34 1.77 25.51
C GLU A 122 5.40 3.23 26.01
N GLY A 123 4.29 3.93 25.80
CA GLY A 123 4.15 5.35 26.18
C GLY A 123 4.79 6.35 25.24
N LEU A 124 5.51 5.91 24.21
CA LEU A 124 6.06 6.77 23.18
C LEU A 124 5.07 6.96 22.02
N SER A 125 5.09 8.15 21.42
CA SER A 125 4.24 8.47 20.26
C SER A 125 4.95 9.47 19.33
N GLY A 126 4.44 9.59 18.10
CA GLY A 126 4.92 10.58 17.14
C GLY A 126 6.42 10.45 16.85
N THR A 127 7.10 11.58 16.84
CA THR A 127 8.54 11.66 16.48
C THR A 127 9.43 10.88 17.42
N GLU A 128 9.13 10.86 18.72
CA GLU A 128 9.91 10.11 19.72
C GLU A 128 9.86 8.61 19.44
N TRP A 129 8.69 8.09 19.11
CA TRP A 129 8.51 6.70 18.73
C TRP A 129 9.29 6.38 17.46
N ASP A 130 9.17 7.23 16.45
CA ASP A 130 9.86 7.05 15.17
C ASP A 130 11.37 7.04 15.34
N ASP A 131 11.92 8.02 16.02
CA ASP A 131 13.36 8.16 16.21
C ASP A 131 13.94 6.96 16.98
N LYS A 132 13.21 6.46 17.97
CA LYS A 132 13.64 5.30 18.73
C LYS A 132 13.59 4.02 17.89
N VAL A 133 12.53 3.81 17.13
CA VAL A 133 12.40 2.65 16.21
C VAL A 133 13.48 2.70 15.14
N ILE A 134 13.69 3.84 14.50
CA ILE A 134 14.72 4.02 13.48
C ILE A 134 16.12 3.76 14.06
N GLY A 135 16.41 4.27 15.25
CA GLY A 135 17.68 4.04 15.93
C GLY A 135 17.95 2.56 16.20
N ILE A 136 16.96 1.83 16.72
CA ILE A 136 17.06 0.41 17.01
C ILE A 136 17.24 -0.42 15.74
N LEU A 137 16.44 -0.15 14.72
CA LEU A 137 16.51 -0.87 13.44
C LEU A 137 17.85 -0.62 12.74
N THR A 138 18.32 0.62 12.74
CA THR A 138 19.62 0.98 12.16
C THR A 138 20.76 0.28 12.88
N ALA A 139 20.73 0.25 14.21
CA ALA A 139 21.71 -0.48 15.01
C ALA A 139 21.70 -1.99 14.76
N SER A 140 20.56 -2.53 14.31
CA SER A 140 20.38 -3.95 13.99
C SER A 140 20.70 -4.30 12.52
N GLY A 141 21.18 -3.34 11.73
CA GLY A 141 21.60 -3.56 10.34
C GLY A 141 20.52 -3.28 9.28
N TYR A 142 19.36 -2.78 9.68
CA TYR A 142 18.29 -2.38 8.75
C TYR A 142 18.45 -0.93 8.31
N ARG A 143 17.88 -0.61 7.17
CA ARG A 143 17.72 0.78 6.69
C ARG A 143 16.27 1.17 6.77
N VAL A 144 16.01 2.40 7.19
CA VAL A 144 14.63 2.91 7.28
C VAL A 144 14.49 4.13 6.37
N ARG A 145 13.46 4.09 5.54
CA ARG A 145 13.04 5.21 4.67
C ARG A 145 11.75 5.81 5.22
N ARG A 146 11.74 7.15 5.26
CA ARG A 146 10.52 7.96 5.53
C ARG A 146 9.82 8.34 4.25
#